data_84d8fe24c18fa3fa73e2c27d5be9d0c5
#
_entry.id   84d8fe24c18fa3fa73e2c27d5be9d0c5
#
_cell.length_a   1.000
_cell.length_b   1.000
_cell.length_c   1.000
_cell.angle_alpha   90.00
_cell.angle_beta   90.00
_cell.angle_gamma   90.00
#
_symmetry.space_group_name_H-M   'P 1'
#
loop_
_entity.id
_entity.type
_entity.pdbx_description
1 polymer ?
#
loop_
_entity_poly.entity_id
_entity_poly.type
_entity_poly.pdbx_seq_one_letter_code
_entity_poly.pdbx_strand_id
1 'polypeptide(L)'
;MGNLATQPYDKITPAMRTRYLSLSPYNLVRVILGEPGPADTSADNVYTRASDCLAEWIDGGILARDREPGVFPYFQEFTEPDTGERLVRKGFIALGGVEDYSAGIVHRHEQTLSGPKKDRMELLRHTHAHCEQLFMLYPDPAGAVDALLDAASAAAPLAEVEDEYGVIHRVWKIAGDGARNIQALMADKKLLIADGHHRYETALAFRGENPGLEGADRVVMTFVNMHSPGLRILATHRLVNNLAADDFPGGFLRAAQSEFRVQPIESLRRLKQAWTAGGPTAIGAAIGQALYLLEDRQPAGELDVRVLHERVLGKLLGIGAEAVRDEKHLRYMRGLEAAVEQARTGAAQAAFLLKPVSVEQVAATSFAGGVMPQKSTDFYPKLLSGLTIYKL
;
A
#
# COMPACT_ATOMS: atom_id res chain seq x y z
N MET A 1 -14.99 -3.62 -17.88
CA MET A 1 -14.16 -3.95 -16.69
C MET A 1 -14.43 -3.03 -15.49
N GLY A 2 -14.74 -1.74 -15.65
CA GLY A 2 -14.93 -0.82 -14.53
C GLY A 2 -15.94 -1.26 -13.46
N ASN A 3 -16.96 -1.99 -13.83
CA ASN A 3 -17.95 -2.52 -12.88
C ASN A 3 -17.54 -3.86 -12.23
N LEU A 4 -16.39 -4.43 -12.60
CA LEU A 4 -15.91 -5.74 -12.14
C LEU A 4 -14.75 -5.64 -11.18
N ALA A 5 -13.86 -4.66 -11.41
CA ALA A 5 -12.67 -4.40 -10.58
C ALA A 5 -13.04 -3.63 -9.31
N THR A 6 -12.16 -3.71 -8.31
CA THR A 6 -12.32 -3.02 -7.01
C THR A 6 -11.00 -2.45 -6.54
N GLN A 7 -11.04 -1.57 -5.54
CA GLN A 7 -9.88 -1.29 -4.72
C GLN A 7 -9.43 -2.56 -3.97
N PRO A 8 -8.20 -2.62 -3.44
CA PRO A 8 -7.74 -3.70 -2.56
C PRO A 8 -8.67 -3.83 -1.34
N TYR A 9 -8.85 -5.07 -0.85
CA TYR A 9 -9.81 -5.40 0.20
C TYR A 9 -9.70 -4.51 1.45
N ASP A 10 -8.47 -4.14 1.84
CA ASP A 10 -8.16 -3.30 3.01
C ASP A 10 -8.44 -1.80 2.82
N LYS A 11 -8.82 -1.40 1.60
CA LYS A 11 -9.20 -0.03 1.24
C LYS A 11 -10.70 0.12 1.00
N ILE A 12 -11.44 -0.98 0.96
CA ILE A 12 -12.88 -0.97 0.71
C ILE A 12 -13.62 -0.65 2.00
N THR A 13 -14.22 0.53 2.07
CA THR A 13 -15.14 0.89 3.16
C THR A 13 -16.50 0.19 3.02
N PRO A 14 -17.33 0.11 4.07
CA PRO A 14 -18.68 -0.45 3.96
C PRO A 14 -19.54 0.22 2.86
N ALA A 15 -19.44 1.53 2.71
CA ALA A 15 -20.14 2.27 1.65
C ALA A 15 -19.63 1.90 0.26
N MET A 16 -18.32 1.78 0.07
CA MET A 16 -17.72 1.32 -1.19
C MET A 16 -18.14 -0.12 -1.51
N ARG A 17 -18.14 -1.01 -0.51
CA ARG A 17 -18.60 -2.38 -0.68
C ARG A 17 -20.04 -2.44 -1.19
N THR A 18 -20.96 -1.71 -0.58
CA THR A 18 -22.36 -1.63 -1.02
C THR A 18 -22.45 -1.13 -2.46
N ARG A 19 -21.69 -0.10 -2.81
CA ARG A 19 -21.61 0.41 -4.19
C ARG A 19 -21.11 -0.67 -5.15
N TYR A 20 -19.99 -1.34 -4.87
CA TYR A 20 -19.45 -2.38 -5.75
C TYR A 20 -20.43 -3.54 -5.97
N LEU A 21 -21.14 -3.96 -4.93
CA LEU A 21 -22.18 -4.99 -5.05
C LEU A 21 -23.31 -4.59 -5.98
N SER A 22 -23.63 -3.30 -6.07
CA SER A 22 -24.70 -2.76 -6.94
C SER A 22 -24.25 -2.57 -8.40
N LEU A 23 -22.94 -2.43 -8.66
CA LEU A 23 -22.42 -2.19 -10.00
C LEU A 23 -22.53 -3.41 -10.92
N SER A 24 -22.34 -4.61 -10.40
CA SER A 24 -22.39 -5.84 -11.18
C SER A 24 -22.55 -7.09 -10.29
N PRO A 25 -23.31 -8.11 -10.76
CA PRO A 25 -23.30 -9.42 -10.11
C PRO A 25 -21.93 -10.11 -10.18
N TYR A 26 -21.04 -9.64 -11.04
CA TYR A 26 -19.69 -10.19 -11.26
C TYR A 26 -18.59 -9.28 -10.69
N ASN A 27 -18.92 -8.33 -9.81
CA ASN A 27 -17.91 -7.49 -9.16
C ASN A 27 -17.08 -8.32 -8.18
N LEU A 28 -15.75 -8.20 -8.24
CA LEU A 28 -14.81 -8.99 -7.46
C LEU A 28 -14.99 -8.87 -5.95
N VAL A 29 -15.62 -7.80 -5.46
CA VAL A 29 -15.91 -7.62 -4.02
C VAL A 29 -16.67 -8.81 -3.42
N ARG A 30 -17.46 -9.54 -4.23
CA ARG A 30 -18.21 -10.74 -3.80
C ARG A 30 -17.28 -11.88 -3.39
N VAL A 31 -16.11 -11.95 -4.00
CA VAL A 31 -15.08 -12.97 -3.72
C VAL A 31 -14.15 -12.48 -2.61
N ILE A 32 -13.58 -11.28 -2.75
CA ILE A 32 -12.49 -10.83 -1.85
C ILE A 32 -12.98 -10.25 -0.52
N LEU A 33 -14.25 -9.83 -0.43
CA LEU A 33 -14.82 -9.19 0.75
C LEU A 33 -16.30 -9.57 0.92
N GLY A 34 -16.57 -10.88 1.00
CA GLY A 34 -17.89 -11.44 1.30
C GLY A 34 -18.40 -10.95 2.67
N GLU A 35 -19.69 -11.05 2.91
CA GLU A 35 -20.31 -10.68 4.18
C GLU A 35 -20.58 -11.91 5.04
N PRO A 36 -20.04 -11.97 6.26
CA PRO A 36 -20.42 -13.00 7.22
C PRO A 36 -21.88 -12.91 7.55
N GLY A 37 -22.56 -14.05 7.54
CA GLY A 37 -23.97 -14.18 7.94
C GLY A 37 -24.12 -14.75 9.35
N PRO A 38 -25.21 -14.45 10.05
CA PRO A 38 -25.46 -15.02 11.37
C PRO A 38 -25.69 -16.54 11.34
N ALA A 39 -25.98 -17.09 10.15
CA ALA A 39 -26.18 -18.53 9.91
C ALA A 39 -24.92 -19.24 9.38
N ASP A 40 -23.79 -18.54 9.28
CA ASP A 40 -22.54 -19.14 8.74
C ASP A 40 -22.11 -20.33 9.59
N THR A 41 -21.74 -21.41 8.88
CA THR A 41 -21.23 -22.68 9.44
C THR A 41 -19.86 -23.02 8.84
N SER A 42 -19.28 -24.13 9.24
CA SER A 42 -18.05 -24.62 8.60
C SER A 42 -18.27 -25.05 7.14
N ALA A 43 -19.48 -25.41 6.76
CA ALA A 43 -19.83 -25.86 5.40
C ALA A 43 -20.40 -24.74 4.50
N ASP A 44 -21.00 -23.72 5.08
CA ASP A 44 -21.52 -22.55 4.36
C ASP A 44 -21.10 -21.28 5.08
N ASN A 45 -20.17 -20.56 4.50
CA ASN A 45 -19.59 -19.33 5.06
C ASN A 45 -19.07 -18.43 3.92
N VAL A 46 -18.51 -17.30 4.28
CA VAL A 46 -17.99 -16.32 3.29
C VAL A 46 -16.99 -16.92 2.31
N TYR A 47 -16.17 -17.87 2.74
CA TYR A 47 -15.10 -18.45 1.92
C TYR A 47 -15.62 -19.53 0.97
N THR A 48 -16.55 -20.37 1.42
CA THR A 48 -17.21 -21.35 0.55
C THR A 48 -18.02 -20.63 -0.52
N ARG A 49 -18.81 -19.60 -0.14
CA ARG A 49 -19.55 -18.77 -1.10
C ARG A 49 -18.64 -18.03 -2.09
N ALA A 50 -17.46 -17.57 -1.66
CA ALA A 50 -16.45 -16.98 -2.56
C ALA A 50 -15.91 -17.99 -3.56
N SER A 51 -15.67 -19.23 -3.13
CA SER A 51 -15.24 -20.35 -4.00
C SER A 51 -16.29 -20.69 -5.03
N ASP A 52 -17.54 -20.86 -4.61
CA ASP A 52 -18.67 -21.17 -5.48
C ASP A 52 -18.88 -20.07 -6.52
N CYS A 53 -18.87 -18.81 -6.08
CA CYS A 53 -19.00 -17.64 -6.95
C CYS A 53 -17.89 -17.60 -8.01
N LEU A 54 -16.64 -17.89 -7.64
CA LEU A 54 -15.51 -17.94 -8.59
C LEU A 54 -15.65 -19.09 -9.59
N ALA A 55 -16.09 -20.27 -9.13
CA ALA A 55 -16.36 -21.44 -9.98
C ALA A 55 -17.47 -21.14 -10.99
N GLU A 56 -18.60 -20.59 -10.53
CA GLU A 56 -19.71 -20.18 -11.41
C GLU A 56 -19.24 -19.17 -12.48
N TRP A 57 -18.38 -18.22 -12.14
CA TRP A 57 -17.86 -17.25 -13.10
C TRP A 57 -16.95 -17.88 -14.15
N ILE A 58 -16.18 -18.90 -13.77
CA ILE A 58 -15.32 -19.65 -14.69
C ILE A 58 -16.19 -20.52 -15.61
N ASP A 59 -17.12 -21.30 -15.05
CA ASP A 59 -17.99 -22.21 -15.80
C ASP A 59 -18.95 -21.44 -16.74
N GLY A 60 -19.41 -20.28 -16.30
CA GLY A 60 -20.23 -19.35 -17.09
C GLY A 60 -19.47 -18.52 -18.13
N GLY A 61 -18.13 -18.67 -18.21
CA GLY A 61 -17.30 -17.93 -19.17
C GLY A 61 -17.16 -16.43 -18.88
N ILE A 62 -17.50 -15.98 -17.66
CA ILE A 62 -17.30 -14.60 -17.19
C ILE A 62 -15.81 -14.37 -16.95
N LEU A 63 -15.15 -15.36 -16.36
CA LEU A 63 -13.70 -15.45 -16.26
C LEU A 63 -13.20 -16.47 -17.27
N ALA A 64 -12.32 -16.04 -18.15
CA ALA A 64 -11.70 -16.91 -19.14
C ALA A 64 -10.22 -17.05 -18.88
N ARG A 65 -9.73 -18.30 -18.99
CA ARG A 65 -8.29 -18.56 -18.94
C ARG A 65 -7.62 -17.98 -20.18
N ASP A 66 -6.52 -17.27 -19.98
CA ASP A 66 -5.72 -16.79 -21.10
C ASP A 66 -5.14 -17.98 -21.90
N ARG A 67 -5.15 -17.86 -23.23
CA ARG A 67 -4.80 -18.95 -24.14
C ARG A 67 -3.31 -19.24 -24.20
N GLU A 68 -2.49 -18.22 -23.93
CA GLU A 68 -1.03 -18.33 -23.99
C GLU A 68 -0.38 -17.57 -22.82
N PRO A 69 0.75 -18.05 -22.32
CA PRO A 69 1.51 -17.34 -21.28
C PRO A 69 1.96 -15.96 -21.75
N GLY A 70 1.91 -14.99 -20.83
CA GLY A 70 2.33 -13.63 -21.12
C GLY A 70 2.50 -12.80 -19.86
N VAL A 71 2.96 -11.59 -20.06
CA VAL A 71 2.98 -10.53 -19.07
C VAL A 71 2.01 -9.43 -19.51
N PHE A 72 1.45 -8.70 -18.56
CA PHE A 72 0.43 -7.70 -18.84
C PHE A 72 0.96 -6.32 -18.43
N PRO A 73 1.47 -5.50 -19.38
CA PRO A 73 1.74 -4.09 -19.09
C PRO A 73 0.52 -3.45 -18.45
N TYR A 74 0.74 -2.76 -17.35
CA TYR A 74 -0.29 -2.13 -16.55
C TYR A 74 0.12 -0.72 -16.18
N PHE A 75 -0.56 0.27 -16.77
CA PHE A 75 -0.28 1.68 -16.56
C PHE A 75 -1.42 2.35 -15.80
N GLN A 76 -1.04 3.27 -14.93
CA GLN A 76 -1.97 4.07 -14.14
C GLN A 76 -1.68 5.55 -14.39
N GLU A 77 -2.61 6.24 -15.03
CA GLU A 77 -2.55 7.70 -15.21
C GLU A 77 -3.36 8.36 -14.10
N PHE A 78 -2.77 9.30 -13.39
CA PHE A 78 -3.38 9.92 -12.22
C PHE A 78 -2.86 11.34 -11.99
N THR A 79 -3.61 12.11 -11.21
CA THR A 79 -3.17 13.39 -10.66
C THR A 79 -2.66 13.16 -9.24
N GLU A 80 -1.42 13.57 -8.97
CA GLU A 80 -0.84 13.47 -7.64
C GLU A 80 -1.56 14.44 -6.70
N PRO A 81 -2.13 13.96 -5.56
CA PRO A 81 -3.04 14.77 -4.75
C PRO A 81 -2.42 16.01 -4.10
N ASP A 82 -1.12 15.96 -3.75
CA ASP A 82 -0.47 17.04 -3.00
C ASP A 82 0.10 18.14 -3.92
N THR A 83 0.43 17.80 -5.18
CA THR A 83 1.05 18.71 -6.15
C THR A 83 0.15 19.09 -7.32
N GLY A 84 -0.84 18.26 -7.64
CA GLY A 84 -1.67 18.41 -8.83
C GLY A 84 -0.97 17.99 -10.14
N GLU A 85 0.21 17.38 -10.06
CA GLU A 85 0.96 16.91 -11.22
C GLU A 85 0.28 15.68 -11.84
N ARG A 86 0.11 15.67 -13.18
CA ARG A 86 -0.34 14.49 -13.91
C ARG A 86 0.84 13.56 -14.17
N LEU A 87 0.69 12.32 -13.73
CA LEU A 87 1.72 11.29 -13.78
C LEU A 87 1.20 10.00 -14.39
N VAL A 88 2.12 9.21 -14.95
CA VAL A 88 1.84 7.85 -15.39
C VAL A 88 2.80 6.91 -14.67
N ARG A 89 2.25 6.01 -13.84
CA ARG A 89 3.01 4.90 -13.28
C ARG A 89 2.93 3.72 -14.22
N LYS A 90 4.10 3.24 -14.66
CA LYS A 90 4.25 2.11 -15.57
C LYS A 90 4.69 0.88 -14.79
N GLY A 91 4.10 -0.25 -15.10
CA GLY A 91 4.46 -1.54 -14.54
C GLY A 91 3.87 -2.65 -15.38
N PHE A 92 3.99 -3.88 -14.91
CA PHE A 92 3.39 -5.04 -15.55
C PHE A 92 2.94 -6.07 -14.53
N ILE A 93 1.89 -6.81 -14.85
CA ILE A 93 1.36 -7.91 -14.06
C ILE A 93 1.93 -9.22 -14.59
N ALA A 94 2.45 -10.05 -13.70
CA ALA A 94 2.92 -11.40 -14.01
C ALA A 94 2.90 -12.29 -12.76
N LEU A 95 3.22 -13.55 -12.90
CA LEU A 95 3.48 -14.45 -11.78
C LEU A 95 4.92 -14.25 -11.30
N GLY A 96 5.07 -14.05 -10.00
CA GLY A 96 6.37 -14.04 -9.33
C GLY A 96 6.52 -15.23 -8.38
N GLY A 97 7.75 -15.71 -8.20
CA GLY A 97 8.06 -16.75 -7.24
C GLY A 97 7.81 -16.29 -5.80
N VAL A 98 7.30 -17.16 -4.98
CA VAL A 98 7.13 -16.95 -3.54
C VAL A 98 8.39 -17.49 -2.86
N GLU A 99 9.22 -16.60 -2.34
CA GLU A 99 10.50 -16.93 -1.72
C GLU A 99 10.52 -16.57 -0.24
N ASP A 100 11.20 -17.40 0.57
CA ASP A 100 11.45 -17.02 1.96
C ASP A 100 12.33 -15.78 2.02
N TYR A 101 12.08 -14.91 3.00
CA TYR A 101 12.87 -13.68 3.14
C TYR A 101 14.38 -13.94 3.35
N SER A 102 14.74 -15.10 3.91
CA SER A 102 16.13 -15.52 4.09
C SER A 102 16.88 -15.76 2.78
N ALA A 103 16.15 -15.98 1.66
CA ALA A 103 16.75 -16.10 0.34
C ALA A 103 17.33 -14.75 -0.17
N GLY A 104 16.94 -13.62 0.44
CA GLY A 104 17.45 -12.30 0.05
C GLY A 104 17.01 -11.84 -1.35
N ILE A 105 15.95 -12.42 -1.89
CA ILE A 105 15.35 -12.06 -3.18
C ILE A 105 14.19 -11.10 -2.98
N VAL A 106 13.28 -11.42 -2.06
CA VAL A 106 12.13 -10.58 -1.72
C VAL A 106 12.36 -9.91 -0.37
N HIS A 107 12.20 -8.60 -0.32
CA HIS A 107 12.42 -7.77 0.85
C HIS A 107 11.12 -7.10 1.29
N ARG A 108 10.93 -7.02 2.60
CA ARG A 108 9.80 -6.29 3.22
C ARG A 108 10.29 -5.03 3.89
N HIS A 109 9.44 -4.04 4.02
CA HIS A 109 9.72 -2.83 4.77
C HIS A 109 8.75 -2.58 5.93
N GLU A 110 7.75 -3.45 6.11
CA GLU A 110 6.74 -3.35 7.18
C GLU A 110 6.53 -4.71 7.86
N GLN A 111 6.17 -4.68 9.14
CA GLN A 111 5.75 -5.88 9.89
C GLN A 111 4.25 -6.10 9.70
N THR A 112 3.86 -7.37 9.57
CA THR A 112 2.47 -7.76 9.37
C THR A 112 1.76 -8.10 10.67
N LEU A 113 0.43 -7.92 10.68
CA LEU A 113 -0.45 -8.31 11.79
C LEU A 113 -1.06 -9.70 11.55
N SER A 114 -1.41 -10.43 12.61
CA SER A 114 -1.91 -11.81 12.52
C SER A 114 -3.35 -11.90 11.99
N GLY A 115 -4.23 -10.96 12.32
CA GLY A 115 -5.65 -11.01 11.97
C GLY A 115 -5.92 -11.06 10.45
N PRO A 116 -5.45 -10.09 9.66
CA PRO A 116 -5.64 -10.07 8.21
C PRO A 116 -5.08 -11.30 7.50
N LYS A 117 -3.99 -11.91 8.02
CA LYS A 117 -3.42 -13.14 7.45
C LYS A 117 -4.37 -14.33 7.54
N LYS A 118 -5.06 -14.51 8.67
CA LYS A 118 -6.00 -15.62 8.85
C LYS A 118 -7.13 -15.55 7.82
N ASP A 119 -7.73 -14.38 7.66
CA ASP A 119 -8.80 -14.16 6.70
C ASP A 119 -8.36 -14.44 5.25
N ARG A 120 -7.22 -13.89 4.83
CA ARG A 120 -6.68 -14.15 3.49
C ARG A 120 -6.27 -15.59 3.28
N MET A 121 -5.79 -16.30 4.31
CA MET A 121 -5.47 -17.71 4.24
C MET A 121 -6.72 -18.57 4.00
N GLU A 122 -7.79 -18.32 4.74
CA GLU A 122 -9.06 -19.06 4.53
C GLU A 122 -9.62 -18.81 3.13
N LEU A 123 -9.56 -17.57 2.63
CA LEU A 123 -9.98 -17.27 1.27
C LEU A 123 -9.16 -18.07 0.25
N LEU A 124 -7.82 -18.09 0.38
CA LEU A 124 -6.94 -18.81 -0.53
C LEU A 124 -7.14 -20.33 -0.47
N ARG A 125 -7.32 -20.90 0.74
CA ARG A 125 -7.60 -22.33 0.93
C ARG A 125 -8.88 -22.79 0.23
N HIS A 126 -9.93 -21.96 0.24
CA HIS A 126 -11.22 -22.30 -0.38
C HIS A 126 -11.25 -22.01 -1.87
N THR A 127 -10.70 -20.87 -2.27
CA THR A 127 -10.75 -20.46 -3.68
C THR A 127 -9.64 -21.05 -4.53
N HIS A 128 -8.50 -21.43 -3.95
CA HIS A 128 -7.26 -21.74 -4.67
C HIS A 128 -6.95 -20.69 -5.73
N ALA A 129 -7.11 -19.41 -5.38
CA ALA A 129 -6.92 -18.29 -6.30
C ALA A 129 -6.32 -17.06 -5.62
N HIS A 130 -5.36 -16.44 -6.27
CA HIS A 130 -4.86 -15.13 -5.94
C HIS A 130 -5.66 -14.09 -6.73
N CYS A 131 -6.65 -13.49 -6.09
CA CYS A 131 -7.57 -12.53 -6.70
C CYS A 131 -7.04 -11.09 -6.69
N GLU A 132 -5.99 -10.83 -5.92
CA GLU A 132 -5.42 -9.51 -5.71
C GLU A 132 -3.91 -9.54 -5.93
N GLN A 133 -3.40 -8.56 -6.67
CA GLN A 133 -2.00 -8.45 -7.02
C GLN A 133 -1.17 -7.95 -5.84
N LEU A 134 0.04 -8.46 -5.68
CA LEU A 134 1.06 -7.84 -4.85
C LEU A 134 1.68 -6.66 -5.61
N PHE A 135 2.07 -5.62 -4.91
CA PHE A 135 2.81 -4.52 -5.50
C PHE A 135 4.29 -4.67 -5.18
N MET A 136 5.10 -4.93 -6.21
CA MET A 136 6.52 -5.19 -6.11
C MET A 136 7.31 -4.11 -6.82
N LEU A 137 8.40 -3.66 -6.20
CA LEU A 137 9.36 -2.76 -6.82
C LEU A 137 10.64 -3.53 -7.15
N TYR A 138 11.26 -3.18 -8.29
CA TYR A 138 12.55 -3.71 -8.72
C TYR A 138 13.47 -2.59 -9.20
N PRO A 139 14.80 -2.72 -9.05
CA PRO A 139 15.76 -1.74 -9.55
C PRO A 139 16.02 -1.96 -11.05
N ASP A 140 15.72 -0.97 -11.88
CA ASP A 140 16.10 -0.93 -13.29
C ASP A 140 16.42 0.52 -13.69
N PRO A 141 17.61 1.04 -13.30
CA PRO A 141 17.98 2.44 -13.60
C PRO A 141 18.14 2.71 -15.09
N ALA A 142 18.37 1.67 -15.90
CA ALA A 142 18.47 1.80 -17.36
C ALA A 142 17.10 1.85 -18.06
N GLY A 143 16.01 1.46 -17.37
CA GLY A 143 14.66 1.44 -17.93
C GLY A 143 14.47 0.42 -19.05
N ALA A 144 15.25 -0.67 -19.03
CA ALA A 144 15.20 -1.67 -20.11
C ALA A 144 13.84 -2.39 -20.20
N VAL A 145 13.23 -2.68 -19.04
CA VAL A 145 11.88 -3.24 -18.98
C VAL A 145 10.87 -2.19 -19.41
N ASP A 146 10.98 -0.95 -18.90
CA ASP A 146 10.05 0.14 -19.23
C ASP A 146 9.97 0.39 -20.74
N ALA A 147 11.10 0.29 -21.47
CA ALA A 147 11.13 0.43 -22.93
C ALA A 147 10.30 -0.65 -23.65
N LEU A 148 10.30 -1.89 -23.14
CA LEU A 148 9.46 -2.96 -23.72
C LEU A 148 7.97 -2.73 -23.41
N LEU A 149 7.65 -2.23 -22.23
CA LEU A 149 6.27 -1.89 -21.85
C LEU A 149 5.74 -0.73 -22.70
N ASP A 150 6.58 0.30 -22.95
CA ASP A 150 6.23 1.44 -23.80
C ASP A 150 5.97 1.00 -25.25
N ALA A 151 6.80 0.13 -25.79
CA ALA A 151 6.58 -0.39 -27.13
C ALA A 151 5.24 -1.13 -27.26
N ALA A 152 4.85 -1.92 -26.25
CA ALA A 152 3.57 -2.63 -26.23
C ALA A 152 2.38 -1.68 -26.09
N SER A 153 2.53 -0.57 -25.37
CA SER A 153 1.47 0.41 -25.13
C SER A 153 1.12 1.27 -26.34
N ALA A 154 1.89 1.18 -27.45
CA ALA A 154 1.55 1.82 -28.70
C ALA A 154 0.26 1.25 -29.35
N ALA A 155 -0.12 0.02 -28.99
CA ALA A 155 -1.39 -0.59 -29.41
C ALA A 155 -2.55 -0.15 -28.50
N ALA A 156 -3.80 -0.44 -28.95
CA ALA A 156 -4.96 -0.25 -28.08
C ALA A 156 -4.87 -1.18 -26.85
N PRO A 157 -5.26 -0.71 -25.65
CA PRO A 157 -5.25 -1.54 -24.46
C PRO A 157 -6.31 -2.65 -24.54
N LEU A 158 -6.05 -3.79 -23.91
CA LEU A 158 -7.04 -4.84 -23.69
C LEU A 158 -8.19 -4.38 -22.79
N ALA A 159 -7.87 -3.51 -21.85
CA ALA A 159 -8.83 -2.94 -20.91
C ALA A 159 -8.41 -1.54 -20.49
N GLU A 160 -9.40 -0.67 -20.34
CA GLU A 160 -9.27 0.64 -19.73
C GLU A 160 -10.39 0.80 -18.70
N VAL A 161 -10.01 1.30 -17.51
CA VAL A 161 -10.93 1.49 -16.38
C VAL A 161 -10.56 2.79 -15.69
N GLU A 162 -11.53 3.65 -15.43
CA GLU A 162 -11.39 4.78 -14.51
C GLU A 162 -11.98 4.38 -13.16
N ASP A 163 -11.20 4.57 -12.08
CA ASP A 163 -11.67 4.28 -10.73
C ASP A 163 -12.35 5.49 -10.08
N GLU A 164 -12.85 5.31 -8.86
CA GLU A 164 -13.56 6.36 -8.11
C GLU A 164 -12.69 7.56 -7.68
N TYR A 165 -11.38 7.46 -7.85
CA TYR A 165 -10.42 8.53 -7.58
C TYR A 165 -9.96 9.24 -8.84
N GLY A 166 -10.54 8.90 -10.01
CA GLY A 166 -10.17 9.45 -11.31
C GLY A 166 -8.85 8.92 -11.85
N VAL A 167 -8.38 7.78 -11.35
CA VAL A 167 -7.20 7.10 -11.88
C VAL A 167 -7.61 6.28 -13.09
N ILE A 168 -6.93 6.46 -14.21
CA ILE A 168 -7.15 5.67 -15.43
C ILE A 168 -6.17 4.51 -15.44
N HIS A 169 -6.70 3.30 -15.42
CA HIS A 169 -5.96 2.04 -15.45
C HIS A 169 -6.04 1.43 -16.83
N ARG A 170 -4.89 1.15 -17.45
CA ARG A 170 -4.82 0.50 -18.77
C ARG A 170 -3.97 -0.75 -18.70
N VAL A 171 -4.44 -1.79 -19.37
CA VAL A 171 -3.78 -3.11 -19.41
C VAL A 171 -3.58 -3.54 -20.87
N TRP A 172 -2.39 -4.02 -21.19
CA TRP A 172 -2.04 -4.64 -22.47
C TRP A 172 -1.57 -6.07 -22.24
N LYS A 173 -1.15 -6.76 -23.29
CA LYS A 173 -0.52 -8.08 -23.21
C LYS A 173 0.73 -8.13 -24.08
N ILE A 174 1.78 -8.72 -23.52
CA ILE A 174 2.99 -9.13 -24.22
C ILE A 174 3.11 -10.65 -24.08
N ALA A 175 3.20 -11.36 -25.19
CA ALA A 175 3.38 -12.82 -25.26
C ALA A 175 4.65 -13.20 -26.00
N GLY A 176 4.93 -14.49 -26.09
CA GLY A 176 6.04 -15.02 -26.89
C GLY A 176 7.41 -14.47 -26.47
N ASP A 177 8.23 -14.05 -27.45
CA ASP A 177 9.59 -13.55 -27.21
C ASP A 177 9.64 -12.29 -26.36
N GLY A 178 8.67 -11.40 -26.50
CA GLY A 178 8.59 -10.20 -25.66
C GLY A 178 8.44 -10.51 -24.18
N ALA A 179 7.60 -11.48 -23.84
CA ALA A 179 7.42 -11.94 -22.46
C ALA A 179 8.70 -12.64 -21.93
N ARG A 180 9.36 -13.46 -22.75
CA ARG A 180 10.65 -14.10 -22.42
C ARG A 180 11.75 -13.06 -22.15
N ASN A 181 11.80 -12.00 -22.95
CA ASN A 181 12.77 -10.92 -22.76
C ASN A 181 12.57 -10.20 -21.43
N ILE A 182 11.31 -9.89 -21.05
CA ILE A 182 11.01 -9.29 -19.74
C ILE A 182 11.40 -10.27 -18.62
N GLN A 183 11.06 -11.55 -18.76
CA GLN A 183 11.43 -12.57 -17.77
C GLN A 183 12.96 -12.65 -17.58
N ALA A 184 13.74 -12.62 -18.67
CA ALA A 184 15.19 -12.63 -18.60
C ALA A 184 15.76 -11.38 -17.91
N LEU A 185 15.21 -10.20 -18.20
CA LEU A 185 15.60 -8.93 -17.54
C LEU A 185 15.25 -8.90 -16.05
N MET A 186 14.26 -9.69 -15.62
CA MET A 186 13.82 -9.76 -14.22
C MET A 186 14.50 -10.88 -13.42
N ALA A 187 15.20 -11.79 -14.05
CA ALA A 187 15.66 -13.05 -13.44
C ALA A 187 16.62 -12.86 -12.24
N ASP A 188 17.41 -11.79 -12.23
CA ASP A 188 18.38 -11.49 -11.19
C ASP A 188 17.97 -10.32 -10.27
N LYS A 189 16.77 -9.77 -10.48
CA LYS A 189 16.31 -8.60 -9.72
C LYS A 189 15.90 -8.96 -8.31
N LYS A 190 16.36 -8.17 -7.35
CA LYS A 190 15.79 -8.17 -6.01
C LYS A 190 14.48 -7.41 -6.01
N LEU A 191 13.54 -7.88 -5.22
CA LEU A 191 12.19 -7.32 -5.15
C LEU A 191 11.94 -6.72 -3.78
N LEU A 192 11.28 -5.56 -3.76
CA LEU A 192 10.78 -4.91 -2.57
C LEU A 192 9.25 -4.96 -2.59
N ILE A 193 8.62 -5.45 -1.54
CA ILE A 193 7.16 -5.38 -1.40
C ILE A 193 6.78 -3.92 -1.11
N ALA A 194 6.11 -3.25 -2.04
CA ALA A 194 5.56 -1.92 -1.85
C ALA A 194 4.20 -1.96 -1.13
N ASP A 195 3.35 -2.91 -1.49
CA ASP A 195 2.05 -3.14 -0.85
C ASP A 195 1.65 -4.62 -0.92
N GLY A 196 0.89 -5.09 0.06
CA GLY A 196 0.42 -6.47 0.12
C GLY A 196 1.27 -7.42 0.98
N HIS A 197 2.00 -6.93 1.98
CA HIS A 197 2.80 -7.76 2.88
C HIS A 197 2.02 -8.94 3.47
N HIS A 198 0.78 -8.73 3.94
CA HIS A 198 -0.08 -9.80 4.45
C HIS A 198 -0.38 -10.85 3.39
N ARG A 199 -0.65 -10.43 2.15
CA ARG A 199 -0.93 -11.33 1.01
C ARG A 199 0.31 -12.15 0.62
N TYR A 200 1.50 -11.54 0.65
CA TYR A 200 2.75 -12.25 0.39
C TYR A 200 3.03 -13.32 1.45
N GLU A 201 2.91 -12.96 2.74
CA GLU A 201 3.12 -13.91 3.84
C GLU A 201 2.04 -15.01 3.87
N THR A 202 0.82 -14.71 3.43
CA THR A 202 -0.21 -15.72 3.20
C THR A 202 0.20 -16.71 2.10
N ALA A 203 0.69 -16.21 0.96
CA ALA A 203 1.17 -17.07 -0.14
C ALA A 203 2.36 -17.92 0.32
N LEU A 204 3.29 -17.36 1.08
CA LEU A 204 4.44 -18.09 1.63
C LEU A 204 4.00 -19.22 2.57
N ALA A 205 3.08 -18.95 3.49
CA ALA A 205 2.54 -19.94 4.40
C ALA A 205 1.73 -21.02 3.66
N PHE A 206 0.90 -20.64 2.68
CA PHE A 206 0.13 -21.55 1.85
C PHE A 206 1.03 -22.49 1.05
N ARG A 207 2.11 -22.00 0.46
CA ARG A 207 3.14 -22.84 -0.19
C ARG A 207 3.71 -23.88 0.78
N GLY A 208 4.01 -23.46 2.01
CA GLY A 208 4.53 -24.36 3.04
C GLY A 208 3.55 -25.45 3.47
N GLU A 209 2.25 -25.14 3.50
CA GLU A 209 1.18 -26.09 3.82
C GLU A 209 0.88 -27.05 2.64
N ASN A 210 1.21 -26.68 1.40
CA ASN A 210 0.86 -27.38 0.18
C ASN A 210 2.09 -27.66 -0.72
N PRO A 211 3.12 -28.39 -0.25
CA PRO A 211 4.39 -28.53 -0.96
C PRO A 211 4.30 -29.30 -2.29
N GLY A 212 3.19 -30.01 -2.53
CA GLY A 212 2.95 -30.76 -3.77
C GLY A 212 1.93 -30.12 -4.71
N LEU A 213 1.37 -28.96 -4.34
CA LEU A 213 0.37 -28.30 -5.18
C LEU A 213 1.08 -27.49 -6.27
N GLU A 214 0.83 -27.85 -7.53
CA GLU A 214 1.36 -27.12 -8.68
C GLU A 214 0.91 -25.65 -8.65
N GLY A 215 1.86 -24.74 -8.82
CA GLY A 215 1.60 -23.31 -8.84
C GLY A 215 1.55 -22.63 -7.46
N ALA A 216 1.52 -23.37 -6.34
CA ALA A 216 1.55 -22.79 -5.00
C ALA A 216 2.86 -22.03 -4.68
N ASP A 217 3.90 -22.26 -5.50
CA ASP A 217 5.18 -21.54 -5.46
C ASP A 217 5.14 -20.16 -6.14
N ARG A 218 3.98 -19.74 -6.64
CA ARG A 218 3.81 -18.48 -7.40
C ARG A 218 2.62 -17.66 -6.89
N VAL A 219 2.69 -16.35 -7.13
CA VAL A 219 1.61 -15.43 -6.81
C VAL A 219 1.57 -14.31 -7.86
N VAL A 220 0.38 -13.78 -8.12
CA VAL A 220 0.20 -12.66 -9.03
C VAL A 220 0.78 -11.37 -8.45
N MET A 221 1.65 -10.73 -9.19
CA MET A 221 2.36 -9.51 -8.78
C MET A 221 2.26 -8.45 -9.87
N THR A 222 2.19 -7.20 -9.47
CA THR A 222 2.48 -6.05 -10.32
C THR A 222 3.88 -5.55 -10.00
N PHE A 223 4.73 -5.56 -10.99
CA PHE A 223 6.11 -5.13 -10.91
C PHE A 223 6.25 -3.70 -11.44
N VAL A 224 6.87 -2.82 -10.67
CA VAL A 224 7.12 -1.42 -11.06
C VAL A 224 8.60 -1.10 -10.82
N ASN A 225 9.21 -0.46 -11.79
CA ASN A 225 10.58 0.04 -11.64
C ASN A 225 10.64 1.10 -10.56
N MET A 226 11.52 0.93 -9.57
CA MET A 226 11.67 1.90 -8.47
C MET A 226 12.20 3.26 -8.91
N HIS A 227 12.77 3.34 -10.12
CA HIS A 227 13.21 4.59 -10.74
C HIS A 227 12.13 5.23 -11.64
N SER A 228 10.91 4.67 -11.69
CA SER A 228 9.81 5.22 -12.50
C SER A 228 9.38 6.60 -11.99
N PRO A 229 9.30 7.62 -12.88
CA PRO A 229 8.85 8.96 -12.49
C PRO A 229 7.43 9.00 -11.92
N GLY A 230 6.58 8.04 -12.30
CA GLY A 230 5.21 7.92 -11.78
C GLY A 230 5.09 7.15 -10.46
N LEU A 231 6.19 6.72 -9.86
CA LEU A 231 6.13 6.08 -8.54
C LEU A 231 6.09 7.15 -7.45
N ARG A 232 5.01 7.18 -6.67
CA ARG A 232 4.79 8.15 -5.59
C ARG A 232 4.48 7.46 -4.27
N ILE A 233 5.04 8.02 -3.21
CA ILE A 233 4.69 7.69 -1.83
C ILE A 233 4.10 8.95 -1.23
N LEU A 234 2.86 8.88 -0.78
CA LEU A 234 2.20 9.98 -0.10
C LEU A 234 2.54 9.96 1.40
N ALA A 235 2.56 11.14 2.00
CA ALA A 235 2.69 11.26 3.42
C ALA A 235 1.44 10.75 4.14
N THR A 236 1.65 10.02 5.22
CA THR A 236 0.59 9.66 6.16
C THR A 236 0.82 10.43 7.45
N HIS A 237 -0.11 11.32 7.80
CA HIS A 237 -0.07 12.11 9.03
C HIS A 237 -0.69 11.34 10.19
N ARG A 238 -0.30 11.65 11.42
CA ARG A 238 -0.81 11.00 12.63
C ARG A 238 -1.69 11.97 13.39
N LEU A 239 -2.98 11.63 13.46
CA LEU A 239 -3.96 12.33 14.30
C LEU A 239 -3.97 11.66 15.68
N VAL A 240 -3.78 12.44 16.72
CA VAL A 240 -3.71 11.94 18.09
C VAL A 240 -4.93 12.38 18.89
N ASN A 241 -5.51 11.43 19.60
CA ASN A 241 -6.66 11.59 20.49
C ASN A 241 -6.44 10.85 21.80
N ASN A 242 -7.37 11.02 22.74
CA ASN A 242 -7.37 10.33 24.03
C ASN A 242 -6.11 10.59 24.88
N LEU A 243 -5.49 11.76 24.71
CA LEU A 243 -4.43 12.24 25.59
C LEU A 243 -5.07 12.77 26.90
N ALA A 244 -4.38 12.55 28.02
CA ALA A 244 -4.79 13.14 29.31
C ALA A 244 -4.78 14.68 29.20
N ALA A 245 -5.88 15.29 29.63
CA ALA A 245 -6.11 16.72 29.45
C ALA A 245 -5.21 17.61 30.33
N ASP A 246 -4.73 17.08 31.46
CA ASP A 246 -4.15 17.88 32.55
C ASP A 246 -2.83 18.57 32.19
N ASP A 247 -2.11 18.10 31.16
CA ASP A 247 -0.84 18.72 30.74
C ASP A 247 -0.67 18.86 29.20
N PHE A 248 -1.72 18.63 28.42
CA PHE A 248 -1.70 18.83 26.97
C PHE A 248 -2.52 20.08 26.61
N PRO A 249 -1.99 21.03 25.77
CA PRO A 249 -0.73 20.96 25.02
C PRO A 249 0.51 21.54 25.73
N GLY A 250 0.34 22.25 26.84
CA GLY A 250 1.41 23.04 27.48
C GLY A 250 2.58 22.21 27.96
N GLY A 251 2.34 21.10 28.65
CA GLY A 251 3.37 20.18 29.11
C GLY A 251 4.08 19.49 27.97
N PHE A 252 3.36 19.04 26.96
CA PHE A 252 3.95 18.49 25.76
C PHE A 252 4.94 19.47 25.10
N LEU A 253 4.54 20.72 24.87
CA LEU A 253 5.39 21.73 24.22
C LEU A 253 6.65 22.04 25.05
N ARG A 254 6.53 22.09 26.38
CA ARG A 254 7.69 22.27 27.28
C ARG A 254 8.63 21.06 27.21
N ALA A 255 8.08 19.86 27.31
CA ALA A 255 8.88 18.62 27.24
C ALA A 255 9.56 18.46 25.87
N ALA A 256 8.87 18.81 24.79
CA ALA A 256 9.41 18.73 23.44
C ALA A 256 10.65 19.61 23.23
N GLN A 257 10.80 20.70 23.97
CA GLN A 257 12.00 21.55 23.89
C GLN A 257 13.31 20.85 24.35
N SER A 258 13.21 19.77 25.11
CA SER A 258 14.40 18.99 25.49
C SER A 258 14.96 18.16 24.34
N GLU A 259 14.10 17.75 23.41
CA GLU A 259 14.44 16.88 22.28
C GLU A 259 14.57 17.67 20.96
N PHE A 260 13.74 18.67 20.79
CA PHE A 260 13.56 19.42 19.55
C PHE A 260 13.74 20.91 19.75
N ARG A 261 14.11 21.59 18.68
CA ARG A 261 13.89 23.02 18.54
C ARG A 261 12.43 23.22 18.16
N VAL A 262 11.61 23.69 19.09
CA VAL A 262 10.18 23.93 18.89
C VAL A 262 9.97 25.38 18.48
N GLN A 263 9.38 25.59 17.29
CA GLN A 263 9.11 26.93 16.77
C GLN A 263 7.63 27.03 16.35
N PRO A 264 6.90 28.07 16.77
CA PRO A 264 5.62 28.37 16.15
C PRO A 264 5.85 28.79 14.70
N ILE A 265 4.96 28.38 13.82
CA ILE A 265 4.99 28.73 12.39
C ILE A 265 3.65 29.30 11.95
N GLU A 266 3.68 30.25 11.01
CA GLU A 266 2.48 30.98 10.58
C GLU A 266 1.64 30.20 9.56
N SER A 267 2.22 29.24 8.85
CA SER A 267 1.54 28.53 7.77
C SER A 267 2.18 27.21 7.40
N LEU A 268 1.41 26.33 6.74
CA LEU A 268 1.91 25.10 6.13
C LEU A 268 2.98 25.35 5.06
N ARG A 269 2.95 26.51 4.41
CA ARG A 269 4.02 26.88 3.46
C ARG A 269 5.38 26.92 4.16
N ARG A 270 5.46 27.44 5.40
CA ARG A 270 6.70 27.46 6.17
C ARG A 270 7.19 26.06 6.52
N LEU A 271 6.26 25.14 6.84
CA LEU A 271 6.58 23.72 7.07
C LEU A 271 7.15 23.08 5.80
N LYS A 272 6.47 23.24 4.65
CA LYS A 272 6.94 22.74 3.35
C LYS A 272 8.33 23.27 2.98
N GLN A 273 8.61 24.55 3.27
CA GLN A 273 9.94 25.16 3.09
C GLN A 273 11.01 24.49 3.97
N ALA A 274 10.70 24.23 5.25
CA ALA A 274 11.64 23.53 6.13
C ALA A 274 11.96 22.10 5.63
N TRP A 275 10.97 21.39 5.12
CA TRP A 275 11.18 20.06 4.52
C TRP A 275 12.06 20.10 3.27
N THR A 276 11.93 21.14 2.45
CA THR A 276 12.66 21.30 1.18
C THR A 276 14.10 21.78 1.40
N ALA A 277 14.34 22.59 2.43
CA ALA A 277 15.65 23.17 2.69
C ALA A 277 16.74 22.13 3.00
N GLY A 278 16.33 20.89 3.29
CA GLY A 278 17.25 19.84 3.77
C GLY A 278 17.75 20.16 5.18
N GLY A 279 18.17 19.15 5.90
CA GLY A 279 18.65 19.39 7.26
C GLY A 279 18.12 18.33 8.23
N PRO A 280 18.07 18.64 9.53
CA PRO A 280 17.61 17.72 10.54
C PRO A 280 16.13 17.31 10.30
N THR A 281 15.74 16.20 10.90
CA THR A 281 14.33 15.78 10.98
C THR A 281 13.44 16.95 11.38
N ALA A 282 12.42 17.20 10.58
CA ALA A 282 11.48 18.28 10.74
C ALA A 282 10.03 17.77 10.74
N ILE A 283 9.40 17.78 11.90
CA ILE A 283 8.03 17.30 12.09
C ILE A 283 7.12 18.52 12.32
N GLY A 284 6.03 18.62 11.56
CA GLY A 284 4.99 19.58 11.85
C GLY A 284 4.07 19.09 12.98
N ALA A 285 3.59 19.99 13.81
CA ALA A 285 2.54 19.72 14.80
C ALA A 285 1.46 20.77 14.71
N ALA A 286 0.21 20.36 14.41
CA ALA A 286 -0.97 21.20 14.51
C ALA A 286 -1.70 20.86 15.82
N ILE A 287 -1.93 21.88 16.65
CA ILE A 287 -2.58 21.76 17.96
C ILE A 287 -3.58 22.90 18.10
N GLY A 288 -4.87 22.61 18.07
CA GLY A 288 -5.90 23.65 17.96
C GLY A 288 -5.64 24.54 16.73
N GLN A 289 -5.58 25.85 16.94
CA GLN A 289 -5.33 26.82 15.86
C GLN A 289 -3.83 27.04 15.56
N ALA A 290 -2.94 26.51 16.41
CA ALA A 290 -1.52 26.76 16.32
C ALA A 290 -0.78 25.69 15.51
N LEU A 291 0.23 26.13 14.76
CA LEU A 291 1.16 25.26 14.03
C LEU A 291 2.56 25.41 14.63
N TYR A 292 3.23 24.30 14.77
CA TYR A 292 4.60 24.24 15.29
C TYR A 292 5.48 23.43 14.34
N LEU A 293 6.76 23.79 14.29
CA LEU A 293 7.83 23.02 13.68
C LEU A 293 8.71 22.44 14.80
N LEU A 294 8.87 21.13 14.78
CA LEU A 294 9.75 20.36 15.67
C LEU A 294 10.97 19.94 14.86
N GLU A 295 12.09 20.64 15.03
CA GLU A 295 13.36 20.30 14.37
C GLU A 295 14.25 19.53 15.32
N ASP A 296 14.78 18.38 14.88
CA ASP A 296 15.67 17.57 15.71
C ASP A 296 16.96 18.32 16.05
N ARG A 297 17.33 18.34 17.32
CA ARG A 297 18.58 18.98 17.81
C ARG A 297 19.80 18.12 17.55
N GLN A 298 19.63 16.80 17.40
CA GLN A 298 20.68 15.82 17.22
C GLN A 298 20.35 14.91 16.02
N PRO A 299 20.46 15.43 14.79
CA PRO A 299 20.08 14.66 13.62
C PRO A 299 21.02 13.46 13.44
N ALA A 300 20.51 12.27 13.68
CA ALA A 300 21.21 11.00 13.51
C ALA A 300 21.01 10.38 12.11
N GLY A 301 20.38 11.10 11.18
CA GLY A 301 20.03 10.56 9.85
C GLY A 301 18.85 9.58 9.89
N GLU A 302 18.11 9.56 10.99
CA GLU A 302 16.93 8.71 11.15
C GLU A 302 15.75 9.18 10.30
N LEU A 303 14.86 8.25 9.97
CA LEU A 303 13.61 8.58 9.29
C LEU A 303 12.70 9.42 10.21
N ASP A 304 12.12 10.50 9.69
CA ASP A 304 11.22 11.37 10.45
C ASP A 304 10.08 10.59 11.12
N VAL A 305 9.57 9.55 10.46
CA VAL A 305 8.52 8.69 11.01
C VAL A 305 9.02 7.89 12.22
N ARG A 306 10.27 7.46 12.24
CA ARG A 306 10.87 6.76 13.40
C ARG A 306 11.05 7.72 14.57
N VAL A 307 11.60 8.89 14.32
CA VAL A 307 11.74 9.95 15.31
C VAL A 307 10.37 10.34 15.90
N LEU A 308 9.35 10.47 15.06
CA LEU A 308 7.98 10.70 15.53
C LEU A 308 7.50 9.59 16.47
N HIS A 309 7.61 8.32 16.05
CA HIS A 309 7.09 7.21 16.84
C HIS A 309 7.85 6.99 18.16
N GLU A 310 9.18 7.04 18.14
CA GLU A 310 9.99 6.73 19.31
C GLU A 310 10.07 7.91 20.29
N ARG A 311 10.33 9.12 19.77
CA ARG A 311 10.60 10.27 20.60
C ARG A 311 9.35 11.09 20.90
N VAL A 312 8.51 11.39 19.91
CA VAL A 312 7.31 12.21 20.15
C VAL A 312 6.19 11.36 20.77
N LEU A 313 5.78 10.29 20.11
CA LEU A 313 4.67 9.46 20.59
C LEU A 313 5.09 8.66 21.82
N GLY A 314 6.19 7.93 21.75
CA GLY A 314 6.64 7.05 22.82
C GLY A 314 7.13 7.82 24.06
N LYS A 315 8.17 8.64 23.89
CA LYS A 315 8.83 9.30 25.01
C LYS A 315 8.06 10.50 25.58
N LEU A 316 7.55 11.39 24.69
CA LEU A 316 6.92 12.63 25.13
C LEU A 316 5.42 12.49 25.43
N LEU A 317 4.70 11.61 24.71
CA LEU A 317 3.25 11.42 24.89
C LEU A 317 2.89 10.12 25.59
N GLY A 318 3.85 9.23 25.86
CA GLY A 318 3.61 7.95 26.53
C GLY A 318 2.83 6.95 25.68
N ILE A 319 2.72 7.16 24.37
CA ILE A 319 2.02 6.27 23.44
C ILE A 319 3.01 5.22 22.94
N GLY A 320 3.12 4.10 23.65
CA GLY A 320 4.05 3.02 23.30
C GLY A 320 3.65 2.24 22.05
N ALA A 321 4.54 1.38 21.58
CA ALA A 321 4.38 0.62 20.33
C ALA A 321 3.11 -0.25 20.27
N GLU A 322 2.66 -0.79 21.41
CA GLU A 322 1.42 -1.57 21.48
C GLU A 322 0.18 -0.69 21.25
N ALA A 323 0.12 0.47 21.92
CA ALA A 323 -0.98 1.42 21.73
C ALA A 323 -1.03 2.00 20.31
N VAL A 324 0.14 2.16 19.67
CA VAL A 324 0.25 2.53 18.24
C VAL A 324 -0.34 1.42 17.37
N ARG A 325 0.06 0.17 17.58
CA ARG A 325 -0.42 -0.99 16.82
C ARG A 325 -1.93 -1.19 16.95
N ASP A 326 -2.48 -0.98 18.14
CA ASP A 326 -3.91 -1.12 18.43
C ASP A 326 -4.74 0.10 18.03
N GLU A 327 -4.09 1.15 17.50
CA GLU A 327 -4.70 2.43 17.08
C GLU A 327 -5.55 3.11 18.19
N LYS A 328 -5.24 2.86 19.48
CA LYS A 328 -6.01 3.38 20.62
C LYS A 328 -5.98 4.91 20.72
N HIS A 329 -4.86 5.52 20.32
CA HIS A 329 -4.62 6.96 20.40
C HIS A 329 -4.36 7.59 19.04
N LEU A 330 -4.24 6.79 17.98
CA LEU A 330 -3.81 7.23 16.67
C LEU A 330 -4.86 6.94 15.59
N ARG A 331 -5.04 7.90 14.70
CA ARG A 331 -5.64 7.70 13.39
C ARG A 331 -4.66 8.17 12.32
N TYR A 332 -4.70 7.54 11.16
CA TYR A 332 -3.83 7.86 10.03
C TYR A 332 -4.62 8.61 8.98
N MET A 333 -4.02 9.68 8.44
CA MET A 333 -4.70 10.54 7.47
C MET A 333 -3.77 10.99 6.36
N ARG A 334 -4.27 10.99 5.13
CA ARG A 334 -3.65 11.63 3.97
C ARG A 334 -4.07 13.09 3.89
N GLY A 335 -3.25 13.89 3.22
CA GLY A 335 -3.53 15.29 2.97
C GLY A 335 -3.17 16.19 4.13
N LEU A 336 -2.22 17.08 3.89
CA LEU A 336 -1.62 17.93 4.90
C LEU A 336 -2.67 18.91 5.49
N GLU A 337 -3.42 19.57 4.62
CA GLU A 337 -4.46 20.52 4.97
C GLU A 337 -5.62 19.84 5.74
N ALA A 338 -6.02 18.64 5.29
CA ALA A 338 -7.06 17.86 5.95
C ALA A 338 -6.64 17.43 7.37
N ALA A 339 -5.39 17.03 7.57
CA ALA A 339 -4.87 16.66 8.88
C ALA A 339 -4.85 17.86 9.84
N VAL A 340 -4.45 19.05 9.37
CA VAL A 340 -4.49 20.28 10.16
C VAL A 340 -5.91 20.66 10.55
N GLU A 341 -6.86 20.50 9.63
CA GLU A 341 -8.27 20.82 9.91
C GLU A 341 -8.86 19.91 11.00
N GLN A 342 -8.44 18.67 11.12
CA GLN A 342 -8.84 17.80 12.23
C GLN A 342 -8.40 18.34 13.59
N ALA A 343 -7.19 18.88 13.68
CA ALA A 343 -6.74 19.50 14.92
C ALA A 343 -7.44 20.84 15.18
N ARG A 344 -7.67 21.64 14.13
CA ARG A 344 -8.32 22.95 14.21
C ARG A 344 -9.77 22.86 14.69
N THR A 345 -10.51 21.86 14.23
CA THR A 345 -11.91 21.61 14.61
C THR A 345 -12.06 20.88 15.94
N GLY A 346 -10.96 20.41 16.53
CA GLY A 346 -10.98 19.58 17.74
C GLY A 346 -11.37 18.12 17.50
N ALA A 347 -11.50 17.68 16.25
CA ALA A 347 -11.70 16.27 15.90
C ALA A 347 -10.45 15.42 16.17
N ALA A 348 -9.29 16.07 16.33
CA ALA A 348 -8.08 15.51 16.90
C ALA A 348 -7.47 16.50 17.91
N GLN A 349 -6.85 15.99 18.99
CA GLN A 349 -6.15 16.84 19.95
C GLN A 349 -4.85 17.39 19.36
N ALA A 350 -4.18 16.59 18.50
CA ALA A 350 -3.03 17.02 17.72
C ALA A 350 -2.98 16.28 16.37
N ALA A 351 -2.36 16.94 15.38
CA ALA A 351 -1.97 16.30 14.13
C ALA A 351 -0.45 16.47 13.94
N PHE A 352 0.27 15.34 13.90
CA PHE A 352 1.69 15.34 13.57
C PHE A 352 1.86 15.12 12.07
N LEU A 353 2.55 16.08 11.45
CA LEU A 353 2.67 16.22 10.00
C LEU A 353 4.06 15.78 9.57
N LEU A 354 4.12 14.83 8.65
CA LEU A 354 5.36 14.26 8.13
C LEU A 354 5.51 14.58 6.65
N LYS A 355 6.76 14.72 6.18
CA LYS A 355 7.06 14.63 4.76
C LYS A 355 6.95 13.18 4.28
N PRO A 356 6.67 12.94 2.99
CA PRO A 356 6.73 11.60 2.42
C PRO A 356 8.13 10.99 2.59
N VAL A 357 8.22 9.69 2.86
CA VAL A 357 9.49 8.97 2.73
C VAL A 357 9.81 8.78 1.25
N SER A 358 11.09 8.84 0.89
CA SER A 358 11.49 8.59 -0.49
C SER A 358 11.59 7.07 -0.78
N VAL A 359 11.48 6.71 -2.07
CA VAL A 359 11.64 5.31 -2.51
C VAL A 359 13.03 4.78 -2.15
N GLU A 360 14.05 5.64 -2.24
CA GLU A 360 15.44 5.31 -1.89
C GLU A 360 15.59 5.00 -0.40
N GLN A 361 14.92 5.76 0.47
CA GLN A 361 14.93 5.51 1.92
C GLN A 361 14.24 4.18 2.27
N VAL A 362 13.10 3.88 1.62
CA VAL A 362 12.41 2.60 1.78
C VAL A 362 13.28 1.45 1.31
N ALA A 363 13.89 1.57 0.12
CA ALA A 363 14.77 0.57 -0.47
C ALA A 363 16.01 0.33 0.39
N ALA A 364 16.70 1.38 0.82
CA ALA A 364 17.88 1.28 1.67
C ALA A 364 17.58 0.57 2.98
N THR A 365 16.48 0.93 3.67
CA THR A 365 16.05 0.28 4.90
C THR A 365 15.75 -1.20 4.68
N SER A 366 14.99 -1.51 3.64
CA SER A 366 14.49 -2.85 3.34
C SER A 366 15.61 -3.80 2.89
N PHE A 367 16.47 -3.37 1.98
CA PHE A 367 17.60 -4.17 1.48
C PHE A 367 18.68 -4.39 2.57
N ALA A 368 18.74 -3.54 3.58
CA ALA A 368 19.54 -3.76 4.79
C ALA A 368 18.87 -4.73 5.81
N GLY A 369 17.69 -5.29 5.49
CA GLY A 369 16.94 -6.18 6.37
C GLY A 369 16.16 -5.46 7.48
N GLY A 370 16.11 -4.12 7.44
CA GLY A 370 15.34 -3.31 8.39
C GLY A 370 13.87 -3.24 8.05
N VAL A 371 13.08 -2.79 9.04
CA VAL A 371 11.64 -2.50 8.86
C VAL A 371 11.34 -1.08 9.36
N MET A 372 10.31 -0.50 8.79
CA MET A 372 9.81 0.83 9.14
C MET A 372 8.63 0.72 10.11
N PRO A 373 8.32 1.76 10.89
CA PRO A 373 7.10 1.83 11.66
C PRO A 373 5.85 1.64 10.78
N GLN A 374 4.78 1.16 11.39
CA GLN A 374 3.50 0.94 10.69
C GLN A 374 3.02 2.22 9.99
N LYS A 375 2.43 2.05 8.78
CA LYS A 375 1.91 3.16 7.96
C LYS A 375 2.97 4.23 7.63
N SER A 376 4.22 3.82 7.44
CA SER A 376 5.31 4.72 7.01
C SER A 376 5.24 5.05 5.53
N THR A 377 4.65 4.17 4.74
CA THR A 377 4.54 4.30 3.28
C THR A 377 3.10 4.23 2.83
N ASP A 378 2.77 5.03 1.85
CA ASP A 378 1.48 4.98 1.17
C ASP A 378 1.70 5.15 -0.33
N PHE A 379 2.03 4.03 -0.98
CA PHE A 379 2.21 4.01 -2.42
C PHE A 379 0.90 4.34 -3.14
N TYR A 380 0.94 5.41 -3.93
CA TYR A 380 -0.22 5.96 -4.63
C TYR A 380 0.00 5.96 -6.16
N PRO A 381 -1.06 5.71 -6.94
CA PRO A 381 -2.37 5.17 -6.53
C PRO A 381 -2.29 3.70 -6.13
N LYS A 382 -3.38 3.15 -5.55
CA LYS A 382 -3.46 1.72 -5.26
C LYS A 382 -3.64 0.93 -6.57
N LEU A 383 -3.24 -0.35 -6.55
CA LEU A 383 -3.50 -1.25 -7.67
C LEU A 383 -4.96 -1.71 -7.62
N LEU A 384 -5.64 -1.76 -8.77
CA LEU A 384 -6.97 -2.36 -8.83
C LEU A 384 -6.91 -3.89 -8.74
N SER A 385 -7.78 -4.47 -7.93
CA SER A 385 -8.03 -5.91 -7.88
C SER A 385 -9.01 -6.32 -8.98
N GLY A 386 -8.82 -7.51 -9.57
CA GLY A 386 -9.72 -8.06 -10.59
C GLY A 386 -9.34 -7.77 -12.04
N LEU A 387 -8.18 -7.15 -12.29
CA LEU A 387 -7.64 -7.02 -13.65
C LEU A 387 -7.14 -8.37 -14.18
N THR A 388 -6.52 -9.14 -13.31
CA THR A 388 -6.07 -10.52 -13.53
C THR A 388 -6.27 -11.33 -12.25
N ILE A 389 -6.54 -12.61 -12.39
CA ILE A 389 -6.68 -13.57 -11.30
C ILE A 389 -5.75 -14.75 -11.60
N TYR A 390 -4.98 -15.19 -10.63
CA TYR A 390 -4.21 -16.41 -10.73
C TYR A 390 -4.95 -17.53 -10.01
N LYS A 391 -5.47 -18.49 -10.78
CA LYS A 391 -6.14 -19.70 -10.31
C LYS A 391 -5.13 -20.85 -10.34
N LEU A 392 -4.92 -21.48 -9.19
CA LEU A 392 -4.09 -22.67 -8.99
C LEU A 392 -4.74 -23.91 -9.58
#